data_ceed935fc240fe4614a30f6986118b3d
#
_entry.id   ceed935fc240fe4614a30f6986118b3d
#
_cell.length_a   1.000
_cell.length_b   1.000
_cell.length_c   1.000
_cell.angle_alpha   90.00
_cell.angle_beta   90.00
_cell.angle_gamma   90.00
#
_symmetry.space_group_name_H-M   'P 1'
#
loop_
_entity.id
_entity.type
_entity.pdbx_description
1 polymer ?
#
loop_
_entity_poly.entity_id
_entity_poly.type
_entity_poly.pdbx_seq_one_letter_code
_entity_poly.pdbx_strand_id
1 'polypeptide(L)'
;MVSSLSRKRPEGSLGADADASTGAKAEADALAGAVERDPFFDNAKYLAIVLVAVGHSWEPLPDSGRVVEALYTFVYAFHMPVFIVIAGYFSRGFDLSPKRVWRLFTGVLVPYAIFEVAYTLFHRAVEDPGFPLTPTDPYWILWFLPALFLWRITTPFWQLVRWPVPLALAVAALASMSTGVGDDLQLMRVLQFLPFFVLGLRLRPEHFAYLRRAWVRVAALPVLLVALLVAYWSVPRVSTSWLFRSYSARELEEPVWTGAAMTLLMFAAALVLGACFLAWVPRRRLWMTALGAGTLYGYLLHGFFIRGARYLGGYEDPFFETQAGRIAVTLAAALLVTALCTPPVRRAFRFVVEPRMGWALRAGGGTGPGSPTYAQPSEKNSEENSERQPRELQGPAHRPGRRDRGGR
;
A
#
# COMPACT_ATOMS: atom_id res chain seq x y z
N MET A 1 23.40 -55.93 -62.06
CA MET A 1 22.25 -55.06 -61.98
C MET A 1 21.94 -54.90 -60.46
N VAL A 2 22.43 -53.83 -59.87
CA VAL A 2 22.26 -53.56 -58.48
C VAL A 2 21.37 -52.29 -58.35
N SER A 3 20.19 -52.44 -57.82
CA SER A 3 19.20 -51.38 -57.65
C SER A 3 19.41 -50.70 -56.28
N SER A 4 19.73 -49.42 -56.30
CA SER A 4 19.88 -48.57 -55.10
C SER A 4 18.54 -48.09 -54.59
N LEU A 5 18.16 -48.51 -53.37
CA LEU A 5 17.02 -47.99 -52.63
C LEU A 5 17.44 -46.75 -51.79
N SER A 6 17.02 -45.60 -52.23
CA SER A 6 17.13 -44.34 -51.48
C SER A 6 16.09 -44.29 -50.37
N ARG A 7 16.53 -44.27 -49.11
CA ARG A 7 15.68 -44.02 -47.93
C ARG A 7 15.44 -42.52 -47.75
N LYS A 8 14.22 -42.05 -47.98
CA LYS A 8 13.74 -40.71 -47.52
C LYS A 8 13.65 -40.68 -46.01
N ARG A 9 14.31 -39.72 -45.36
CA ARG A 9 14.08 -39.36 -43.96
C ARG A 9 12.74 -38.61 -43.84
N PRO A 10 11.95 -38.80 -42.80
CA PRO A 10 10.75 -37.99 -42.56
C PRO A 10 11.15 -36.62 -41.96
N GLU A 11 10.85 -35.56 -42.69
CA GLU A 11 10.86 -34.16 -42.21
C GLU A 11 9.61 -33.97 -41.34
N GLY A 12 9.71 -34.08 -40.03
CA GLY A 12 8.50 -33.93 -39.16
C GLY A 12 8.77 -33.73 -37.70
N SER A 13 10.02 -33.54 -37.23
CA SER A 13 10.32 -33.44 -35.81
C SER A 13 10.84 -32.10 -35.29
N LEU A 14 11.05 -31.11 -36.15
CA LEU A 14 11.61 -29.80 -35.74
C LEU A 14 10.59 -28.77 -35.24
N GLY A 15 9.30 -29.00 -35.47
CA GLY A 15 8.24 -28.07 -35.03
C GLY A 15 7.73 -28.33 -33.59
N ALA A 16 7.70 -29.59 -33.14
CA ALA A 16 7.17 -29.96 -31.85
C ALA A 16 8.11 -29.61 -30.68
N ASP A 17 9.43 -29.65 -30.91
CA ASP A 17 10.42 -29.33 -29.88
C ASP A 17 10.56 -27.81 -29.64
N ALA A 18 10.28 -27.00 -30.65
CA ALA A 18 10.29 -25.53 -30.53
C ALA A 18 9.09 -25.02 -29.73
N ASP A 19 7.91 -25.58 -29.93
CA ASP A 19 6.70 -25.21 -29.16
C ASP A 19 6.79 -25.68 -27.71
N ALA A 20 7.34 -26.86 -27.45
CA ALA A 20 7.53 -27.37 -26.09
C ALA A 20 8.56 -26.54 -25.31
N SER A 21 9.63 -26.06 -25.97
CA SER A 21 10.64 -25.21 -25.34
C SER A 21 10.12 -23.80 -25.06
N THR A 22 9.25 -23.28 -25.91
CA THR A 22 8.63 -21.95 -25.74
C THR A 22 7.58 -21.99 -24.61
N GLY A 23 6.82 -23.08 -24.51
CA GLY A 23 5.86 -23.31 -23.42
C GLY A 23 6.56 -23.47 -22.07
N ALA A 24 7.61 -24.28 -21.99
CA ALA A 24 8.40 -24.48 -20.77
C ALA A 24 9.14 -23.19 -20.32
N LYS A 25 9.60 -22.38 -21.27
CA LYS A 25 10.21 -21.08 -20.94
C LYS A 25 9.18 -20.05 -20.48
N ALA A 26 7.99 -20.02 -21.07
CA ALA A 26 6.89 -19.15 -20.63
C ALA A 26 6.38 -19.57 -19.25
N GLU A 27 6.34 -20.86 -18.94
CA GLU A 27 5.97 -21.38 -17.63
C GLU A 27 7.07 -21.16 -16.58
N ALA A 28 8.34 -21.31 -16.96
CA ALA A 28 9.48 -20.95 -16.11
C ALA A 28 9.57 -19.43 -15.87
N ASP A 29 9.29 -18.59 -16.86
CA ASP A 29 9.21 -17.13 -16.71
C ASP A 29 7.97 -16.71 -15.90
N ALA A 30 6.85 -17.43 -15.99
CA ALA A 30 5.69 -17.24 -15.15
C ALA A 30 5.94 -17.68 -13.70
N LEU A 31 6.68 -18.75 -13.48
CA LEU A 31 7.13 -19.21 -12.17
C LEU A 31 8.21 -18.32 -11.57
N ALA A 32 9.15 -17.82 -12.37
CA ALA A 32 10.19 -16.88 -11.95
C ALA A 32 9.63 -15.45 -11.73
N GLY A 33 8.57 -15.07 -12.43
CA GLY A 33 7.84 -13.81 -12.25
C GLY A 33 6.85 -13.81 -11.08
N ALA A 34 6.52 -14.97 -10.53
CA ALA A 34 5.86 -15.11 -9.25
C ALA A 34 6.88 -14.90 -8.13
N VAL A 35 7.37 -13.66 -7.95
CA VAL A 35 7.99 -13.25 -6.67
C VAL A 35 7.01 -13.71 -5.61
N GLU A 36 7.40 -14.71 -4.83
CA GLU A 36 6.57 -15.33 -3.80
C GLU A 36 6.13 -14.22 -2.84
N ARG A 37 4.85 -13.84 -2.94
CA ARG A 37 4.28 -12.77 -2.13
C ARG A 37 4.41 -13.18 -0.68
N ASP A 38 5.09 -12.37 0.14
CA ASP A 38 5.21 -12.64 1.58
C ASP A 38 3.79 -12.68 2.19
N PRO A 39 3.34 -13.86 2.68
CA PRO A 39 2.02 -14.03 3.27
C PRO A 39 1.74 -13.07 4.42
N PHE A 40 2.78 -12.60 5.09
CA PHE A 40 2.70 -11.63 6.17
C PHE A 40 1.97 -10.34 5.76
N PHE A 41 2.33 -9.76 4.62
CA PHE A 41 1.70 -8.50 4.19
C PHE A 41 0.26 -8.73 3.72
N ASP A 42 -0.05 -9.87 3.11
CA ASP A 42 -1.42 -10.18 2.72
C ASP A 42 -2.30 -10.43 3.94
N ASN A 43 -1.79 -11.13 4.96
CA ASN A 43 -2.47 -11.31 6.24
C ASN A 43 -2.64 -9.95 6.96
N ALA A 44 -1.61 -9.09 6.98
CA ALA A 44 -1.69 -7.77 7.60
C ALA A 44 -2.78 -6.89 6.96
N LYS A 45 -2.83 -6.85 5.63
CA LYS A 45 -3.84 -6.09 4.88
C LYS A 45 -5.24 -6.61 5.14
N TYR A 46 -5.42 -7.94 5.16
CA TYR A 46 -6.71 -8.54 5.44
C TYR A 46 -7.20 -8.22 6.86
N LEU A 47 -6.36 -8.44 7.87
CA LEU A 47 -6.74 -8.12 9.25
C LEU A 47 -7.02 -6.63 9.44
N ALA A 48 -6.25 -5.77 8.79
CA ALA A 48 -6.48 -4.33 8.87
C ALA A 48 -7.80 -3.91 8.18
N ILE A 49 -8.18 -4.50 7.02
CA ILE A 49 -9.46 -4.16 6.38
C ILE A 49 -10.67 -4.67 7.19
N VAL A 50 -10.52 -5.77 7.91
CA VAL A 50 -11.55 -6.21 8.87
C VAL A 50 -11.75 -5.16 9.96
N LEU A 51 -10.66 -4.62 10.52
CA LEU A 51 -10.74 -3.54 11.52
C LEU A 51 -11.37 -2.26 10.95
N VAL A 52 -11.08 -1.93 9.67
CA VAL A 52 -11.73 -0.79 8.98
C VAL A 52 -13.24 -0.98 8.91
N ALA A 53 -13.70 -2.12 8.39
CA ALA A 53 -15.13 -2.37 8.22
C ALA A 53 -15.87 -2.41 9.58
N VAL A 54 -15.26 -3.04 10.57
CA VAL A 54 -15.78 -3.08 11.95
C VAL A 54 -15.85 -1.67 12.54
N GLY A 55 -14.78 -0.87 12.44
CA GLY A 55 -14.77 0.50 12.92
C GLY A 55 -15.87 1.35 12.27
N HIS A 56 -16.01 1.27 10.95
CA HIS A 56 -17.07 2.01 10.24
C HIS A 56 -18.48 1.53 10.58
N SER A 57 -18.67 0.27 10.93
CA SER A 57 -19.98 -0.25 11.35
C SER A 57 -20.42 0.23 12.74
N TRP A 58 -19.49 0.69 13.57
CA TRP A 58 -19.79 1.27 14.88
C TRP A 58 -20.19 2.76 14.81
N GLU A 59 -19.80 3.49 13.74
CA GLU A 59 -20.14 4.91 13.57
C GLU A 59 -21.65 5.21 13.64
N PRO A 60 -22.55 4.42 12.99
CA PRO A 60 -23.98 4.70 13.00
C PRO A 60 -24.73 4.12 14.22
N LEU A 61 -24.06 3.41 15.13
CA LEU A 61 -24.71 2.79 16.28
C LEU A 61 -25.20 3.87 17.27
N PRO A 62 -26.52 3.91 17.60
CA PRO A 62 -27.04 4.80 18.62
C PRO A 62 -26.52 4.37 20.00
N ASP A 63 -26.23 5.34 20.85
CA ASP A 63 -25.77 5.13 22.24
C ASP A 63 -24.83 3.92 22.41
N SER A 64 -23.80 3.86 21.56
CA SER A 64 -22.89 2.71 21.47
C SER A 64 -22.20 2.37 22.80
N GLY A 65 -22.24 3.31 23.73
CA GLY A 65 -21.67 3.19 25.07
C GLY A 65 -20.15 3.28 25.10
N ARG A 66 -19.62 3.68 26.22
CA ARG A 66 -18.20 3.99 26.42
C ARG A 66 -17.24 2.88 26.00
N VAL A 67 -17.66 1.60 26.06
CA VAL A 67 -16.82 0.47 25.66
C VAL A 67 -16.62 0.44 24.16
N VAL A 68 -17.71 0.60 23.37
CA VAL A 68 -17.62 0.60 21.90
C VAL A 68 -16.88 1.83 21.41
N GLU A 69 -17.10 2.99 22.01
CA GLU A 69 -16.36 4.22 21.70
C GLU A 69 -14.87 4.09 22.03
N ALA A 70 -14.52 3.39 23.11
CA ALA A 70 -13.13 3.09 23.44
C ALA A 70 -12.48 2.13 22.42
N LEU A 71 -13.20 1.09 22.01
CA LEU A 71 -12.75 0.17 20.96
C LEU A 71 -12.62 0.90 19.62
N TYR A 72 -13.57 1.76 19.28
CA TYR A 72 -13.49 2.62 18.10
C TYR A 72 -12.24 3.51 18.14
N THR A 73 -12.04 4.27 19.22
CA THR A 73 -10.87 5.11 19.42
C THR A 73 -9.56 4.32 19.29
N PHE A 74 -9.51 3.15 19.92
CA PHE A 74 -8.36 2.26 19.87
C PHE A 74 -8.06 1.80 18.43
N VAL A 75 -9.06 1.33 17.69
CA VAL A 75 -8.89 0.86 16.29
C VAL A 75 -8.51 2.02 15.39
N TYR A 76 -9.20 3.17 15.48
CA TYR A 76 -8.95 4.34 14.65
C TYR A 76 -7.56 4.95 14.86
N ALA A 77 -6.97 4.77 16.03
CA ALA A 77 -5.62 5.26 16.30
C ALA A 77 -4.56 4.67 15.38
N PHE A 78 -4.74 3.44 14.85
CA PHE A 78 -3.67 2.76 14.11
C PHE A 78 -4.07 2.06 12.80
N HIS A 79 -5.35 1.76 12.54
CA HIS A 79 -5.72 0.94 11.38
C HIS A 79 -5.32 1.58 10.05
N MET A 80 -5.61 2.88 9.82
CA MET A 80 -5.19 3.60 8.62
C MET A 80 -3.67 3.83 8.57
N PRO A 81 -2.99 4.26 9.65
CA PRO A 81 -1.54 4.30 9.71
C PRO A 81 -0.85 3.01 9.25
N VAL A 82 -1.32 1.84 9.64
CA VAL A 82 -0.76 0.55 9.21
C VAL A 82 -0.89 0.36 7.70
N PHE A 83 -2.07 0.63 7.12
CA PHE A 83 -2.24 0.56 5.67
C PHE A 83 -1.30 1.51 4.94
N ILE A 84 -1.18 2.74 5.43
CA ILE A 84 -0.36 3.79 4.81
C ILE A 84 1.13 3.45 4.89
N VAL A 85 1.60 2.93 6.02
CA VAL A 85 2.98 2.42 6.17
C VAL A 85 3.26 1.28 5.18
N ILE A 86 2.35 0.32 5.06
CA ILE A 86 2.48 -0.78 4.10
C ILE A 86 2.47 -0.24 2.66
N ALA A 87 1.60 0.71 2.33
CA ALA A 87 1.56 1.34 1.01
C ALA A 87 2.87 2.08 0.69
N GLY A 88 3.43 2.82 1.65
CA GLY A 88 4.75 3.45 1.53
C GLY A 88 5.86 2.43 1.31
N TYR A 89 5.89 1.35 2.09
CA TYR A 89 6.86 0.27 1.95
C TYR A 89 6.87 -0.32 0.53
N PHE A 90 5.72 -0.59 -0.07
CA PHE A 90 5.62 -1.09 -1.44
C PHE A 90 5.82 -0.01 -2.51
N SER A 91 5.86 1.26 -2.13
CA SER A 91 6.10 2.37 -3.05
C SER A 91 7.58 2.75 -3.20
N ARG A 92 8.50 2.12 -2.46
CA ARG A 92 9.95 2.44 -2.46
C ARG A 92 10.61 2.41 -3.84
N GLY A 93 10.16 1.54 -4.74
CA GLY A 93 10.66 1.44 -6.10
C GLY A 93 9.89 2.30 -7.10
N PHE A 94 9.00 3.19 -6.64
CA PHE A 94 8.23 4.03 -7.55
C PHE A 94 9.11 5.15 -8.12
N ASP A 95 9.12 5.23 -9.43
CA ASP A 95 9.70 6.32 -10.21
C ASP A 95 8.59 6.96 -11.09
N LEU A 96 8.89 8.09 -11.68
CA LEU A 96 7.96 8.79 -12.58
C LEU A 96 7.98 8.25 -14.02
N SER A 97 8.43 7.00 -14.23
CA SER A 97 8.38 6.40 -15.56
C SER A 97 6.95 6.35 -16.10
N PRO A 98 6.71 6.64 -17.39
CA PRO A 98 5.37 6.74 -17.96
C PRO A 98 4.52 5.49 -17.71
N LYS A 99 5.12 4.31 -17.73
CA LYS A 99 4.43 3.04 -17.47
C LYS A 99 3.97 2.91 -16.02
N ARG A 100 4.73 3.44 -15.04
CA ARG A 100 4.35 3.40 -13.62
C ARG A 100 3.34 4.47 -13.28
N VAL A 101 3.49 5.68 -13.83
CA VAL A 101 2.50 6.75 -13.69
C VAL A 101 1.16 6.33 -14.30
N TRP A 102 1.17 5.71 -15.49
CA TRP A 102 -0.06 5.18 -16.10
C TRP A 102 -0.74 4.12 -15.24
N ARG A 103 0.04 3.18 -14.70
CA ARG A 103 -0.51 2.16 -13.76
C ARG A 103 -1.04 2.78 -12.47
N LEU A 104 -0.41 3.83 -11.98
CA LEU A 104 -0.90 4.56 -10.82
C LEU A 104 -2.24 5.26 -11.14
N PHE A 105 -2.31 5.93 -12.29
CA PHE A 105 -3.54 6.58 -12.76
C PHE A 105 -4.69 5.56 -12.92
N THR A 106 -4.47 4.50 -13.70
CA THR A 106 -5.51 3.51 -13.99
C THR A 106 -5.88 2.63 -12.79
N GLY A 107 -4.96 2.39 -11.88
CA GLY A 107 -5.18 1.54 -10.70
C GLY A 107 -5.63 2.30 -9.44
N VAL A 108 -5.64 3.62 -9.46
CA VAL A 108 -6.03 4.43 -8.29
C VAL A 108 -7.05 5.51 -8.66
N LEU A 109 -6.75 6.40 -9.60
CA LEU A 109 -7.66 7.52 -9.92
C LEU A 109 -8.88 7.08 -10.72
N VAL A 110 -8.75 6.11 -11.62
CA VAL A 110 -9.91 5.60 -12.37
C VAL A 110 -10.89 4.88 -11.44
N PRO A 111 -10.48 3.94 -10.58
CA PRO A 111 -11.36 3.40 -9.54
C PRO A 111 -11.95 4.49 -8.63
N TYR A 112 -11.14 5.47 -8.21
CA TYR A 112 -11.65 6.60 -7.43
C TYR A 112 -12.82 7.29 -8.14
N ALA A 113 -12.65 7.72 -9.40
CA ALA A 113 -13.68 8.42 -10.14
C ALA A 113 -14.96 7.57 -10.33
N ILE A 114 -14.80 6.26 -10.62
CA ILE A 114 -15.93 5.34 -10.76
C ILE A 114 -16.71 5.23 -9.45
N PHE A 115 -16.01 5.03 -8.34
CA PHE A 115 -16.65 4.86 -7.03
C PHE A 115 -17.17 6.16 -6.46
N GLU A 116 -16.56 7.31 -6.75
CA GLU A 116 -17.08 8.64 -6.39
C GLU A 116 -18.45 8.87 -7.02
N VAL A 117 -18.58 8.60 -8.33
CA VAL A 117 -19.87 8.66 -9.02
C VAL A 117 -20.85 7.63 -8.44
N ALA A 118 -20.41 6.40 -8.21
CA ALA A 118 -21.28 5.34 -7.71
C ALA A 118 -21.82 5.65 -6.30
N TYR A 119 -20.97 6.13 -5.38
CA TYR A 119 -21.39 6.54 -4.05
C TYR A 119 -22.29 7.76 -4.05
N THR A 120 -22.00 8.77 -4.89
CA THR A 120 -22.86 9.94 -5.05
C THR A 120 -24.24 9.54 -5.58
N LEU A 121 -24.31 8.70 -6.62
CA LEU A 121 -25.58 8.23 -7.14
C LEU A 121 -26.36 7.38 -6.12
N PHE A 122 -25.65 6.54 -5.36
CA PHE A 122 -26.24 5.76 -4.29
C PHE A 122 -26.83 6.67 -3.20
N HIS A 123 -26.08 7.68 -2.77
CA HIS A 123 -26.55 8.67 -1.77
C HIS A 123 -27.79 9.42 -2.26
N ARG A 124 -27.77 9.88 -3.52
CA ARG A 124 -28.94 10.54 -4.16
C ARG A 124 -30.18 9.65 -4.22
N ALA A 125 -29.98 8.36 -4.44
CA ALA A 125 -31.12 7.43 -4.56
C ALA A 125 -31.77 7.09 -3.22
N VAL A 126 -31.02 7.20 -2.10
CA VAL A 126 -31.45 6.65 -0.82
C VAL A 126 -31.68 7.73 0.25
N GLU A 127 -30.95 8.85 0.21
CA GLU A 127 -31.03 9.87 1.28
C GLU A 127 -31.31 11.28 0.74
N ASP A 128 -30.47 11.83 -0.14
CA ASP A 128 -30.59 13.20 -0.62
C ASP A 128 -30.45 13.26 -2.15
N PRO A 129 -31.55 13.42 -2.92
CA PRO A 129 -31.53 13.56 -4.37
C PRO A 129 -30.70 14.76 -4.88
N GLY A 130 -30.50 15.79 -4.03
CA GLY A 130 -29.73 16.99 -4.35
C GLY A 130 -28.25 16.90 -4.04
N PHE A 131 -27.76 15.80 -3.49
CA PHE A 131 -26.36 15.66 -3.05
C PHE A 131 -25.39 15.97 -4.21
N PRO A 132 -24.42 16.89 -4.04
CA PRO A 132 -23.53 17.31 -5.11
C PRO A 132 -22.53 16.22 -5.50
N LEU A 133 -22.20 16.14 -6.79
CA LEU A 133 -21.05 15.36 -7.26
C LEU A 133 -19.83 16.29 -7.28
N THR A 134 -18.92 16.12 -6.34
CA THR A 134 -17.72 16.94 -6.16
C THR A 134 -16.47 16.08 -6.26
N PRO A 135 -15.87 15.93 -7.45
CA PRO A 135 -14.70 15.06 -7.63
C PRO A 135 -13.47 15.47 -6.79
N THR A 136 -13.44 16.71 -6.29
CA THR A 136 -12.37 17.21 -5.43
C THR A 136 -12.67 17.05 -3.93
N ASP A 137 -13.90 16.66 -3.55
CA ASP A 137 -14.25 16.32 -2.18
C ASP A 137 -14.66 14.84 -2.09
N PRO A 138 -13.70 13.95 -1.86
CA PRO A 138 -13.91 12.51 -1.86
C PRO A 138 -15.00 12.07 -0.90
N TYR A 139 -15.96 11.33 -1.41
CA TYR A 139 -17.03 10.80 -0.59
C TYR A 139 -16.51 9.88 0.52
N TRP A 140 -16.71 10.25 1.76
CA TRP A 140 -16.46 9.48 2.99
C TRP A 140 -15.14 8.68 2.99
N ILE A 141 -15.18 7.37 2.67
CA ILE A 141 -14.00 6.49 2.70
C ILE A 141 -13.04 6.73 1.53
N LEU A 142 -13.50 7.30 0.41
CA LEU A 142 -12.74 7.36 -0.83
C LEU A 142 -11.49 8.26 -0.77
N TRP A 143 -11.37 9.12 0.25
CA TRP A 143 -10.22 10.02 0.46
C TRP A 143 -8.84 9.33 0.34
N PHE A 144 -8.78 8.05 0.70
CA PHE A 144 -7.51 7.32 0.70
C PHE A 144 -6.94 7.10 -0.70
N LEU A 145 -7.78 7.00 -1.74
CA LEU A 145 -7.30 6.80 -3.12
C LEU A 145 -6.57 8.04 -3.66
N PRO A 146 -7.16 9.26 -3.68
CA PRO A 146 -6.42 10.45 -4.08
C PRO A 146 -5.22 10.73 -3.17
N ALA A 147 -5.32 10.46 -1.86
CA ALA A 147 -4.18 10.56 -0.97
C ALA A 147 -3.04 9.62 -1.39
N LEU A 148 -3.33 8.35 -1.67
CA LEU A 148 -2.36 7.37 -2.14
C LEU A 148 -1.73 7.79 -3.49
N PHE A 149 -2.51 8.38 -4.40
CA PHE A 149 -2.00 8.93 -5.64
C PHE A 149 -0.98 10.04 -5.38
N LEU A 150 -1.35 11.04 -4.55
CA LEU A 150 -0.48 12.17 -4.21
C LEU A 150 0.81 11.70 -3.50
N TRP A 151 0.70 10.79 -2.55
CA TRP A 151 1.88 10.26 -1.87
C TRP A 151 2.80 9.49 -2.81
N ARG A 152 2.26 8.70 -3.73
CA ARG A 152 3.09 7.94 -4.68
C ARG A 152 3.78 8.84 -5.69
N ILE A 153 3.08 9.86 -6.23
CA ILE A 153 3.69 10.76 -7.20
C ILE A 153 4.82 11.61 -6.59
N THR A 154 4.72 11.91 -5.28
CA THR A 154 5.76 12.62 -4.54
C THR A 154 6.88 11.72 -4.01
N THR A 155 6.80 10.39 -4.20
CA THR A 155 7.82 9.44 -3.70
C THR A 155 9.25 9.80 -4.08
N PRO A 156 9.59 10.16 -5.34
CA PRO A 156 10.96 10.51 -5.70
C PRO A 156 11.52 11.69 -4.89
N PHE A 157 10.69 12.69 -4.61
CA PHE A 157 11.08 13.82 -3.76
C PHE A 157 11.46 13.33 -2.34
N TRP A 158 10.63 12.50 -1.70
CA TRP A 158 10.88 12.00 -0.34
C TRP A 158 12.11 11.10 -0.26
N GLN A 159 12.52 10.48 -1.35
CA GLN A 159 13.73 9.68 -1.43
C GLN A 159 15.01 10.52 -1.46
N LEU A 160 14.95 11.73 -2.02
CA LEU A 160 16.08 12.67 -2.09
C LEU A 160 16.33 13.41 -0.76
N VAL A 161 15.30 13.57 0.05
CA VAL A 161 15.39 14.30 1.33
C VAL A 161 16.22 13.51 2.35
N ARG A 162 17.17 14.18 3.01
CA ARG A 162 18.05 13.56 4.02
C ARG A 162 17.27 13.11 5.27
N TRP A 163 16.32 13.91 5.73
CA TRP A 163 15.52 13.70 6.93
C TRP A 163 14.00 13.68 6.58
N PRO A 164 13.53 12.69 5.79
CA PRO A 164 12.19 12.78 5.21
C PRO A 164 11.07 12.65 6.26
N VAL A 165 11.23 11.78 7.27
CA VAL A 165 10.19 11.58 8.30
C VAL A 165 10.04 12.79 9.20
N PRO A 166 11.11 13.40 9.75
CA PRO A 166 10.99 14.67 10.48
C PRO A 166 10.38 15.79 9.65
N LEU A 167 10.75 15.92 8.37
CA LEU A 167 10.17 16.94 7.49
C LEU A 167 8.67 16.68 7.27
N ALA A 168 8.28 15.46 7.00
CA ALA A 168 6.87 15.09 6.84
C ALA A 168 6.05 15.34 8.13
N LEU A 169 6.65 15.08 9.31
CA LEU A 169 6.03 15.41 10.61
C LEU A 169 5.87 16.92 10.79
N ALA A 170 6.87 17.71 10.41
CA ALA A 170 6.77 19.17 10.45
C ALA A 170 5.65 19.68 9.54
N VAL A 171 5.53 19.13 8.31
CA VAL A 171 4.43 19.43 7.39
C VAL A 171 3.08 19.08 8.01
N ALA A 172 2.94 17.89 8.59
CA ALA A 172 1.70 17.44 9.24
C ALA A 172 1.33 18.34 10.43
N ALA A 173 2.31 18.71 11.27
CA ALA A 173 2.10 19.58 12.42
C ALA A 173 1.70 21.00 11.99
N LEU A 174 2.35 21.57 10.98
CA LEU A 174 1.99 22.87 10.43
C LEU A 174 0.60 22.85 9.79
N ALA A 175 0.24 21.80 9.08
CA ALA A 175 -1.11 21.64 8.53
C ALA A 175 -2.16 21.63 9.64
N SER A 176 -1.95 20.89 10.74
CA SER A 176 -2.90 20.83 11.86
C SER A 176 -3.06 22.14 12.64
N MET A 177 -2.10 23.08 12.48
CA MET A 177 -2.15 24.42 13.06
C MET A 177 -2.79 25.46 12.13
N SER A 178 -3.01 25.14 10.86
CA SER A 178 -3.49 26.05 9.82
C SER A 178 -4.95 25.83 9.49
N THR A 179 -5.73 26.91 9.39
CA THR A 179 -7.10 26.90 8.87
C THR A 179 -7.17 27.13 7.34
N GLY A 180 -6.04 27.35 6.69
CA GLY A 180 -5.95 27.64 5.26
C GLY A 180 -5.74 26.40 4.40
N VAL A 181 -5.76 25.20 4.98
CA VAL A 181 -5.72 23.94 4.23
C VAL A 181 -7.16 23.61 3.84
N GLY A 182 -7.50 23.82 2.56
CA GLY A 182 -8.86 23.59 2.06
C GLY A 182 -9.29 22.11 2.12
N ASP A 183 -10.61 21.92 1.99
CA ASP A 183 -11.22 20.58 2.04
C ASP A 183 -10.98 19.76 0.76
N ASP A 184 -10.55 20.42 -0.32
CA ASP A 184 -10.26 19.79 -1.60
C ASP A 184 -9.31 18.60 -1.46
N LEU A 185 -9.70 17.47 -2.04
CA LEU A 185 -9.00 16.17 -1.99
C LEU A 185 -8.72 15.68 -0.55
N GLN A 186 -9.45 16.23 0.44
CA GLN A 186 -9.18 15.99 1.86
C GLN A 186 -7.71 16.27 2.22
N LEU A 187 -7.18 17.38 1.73
CA LEU A 187 -5.75 17.72 1.78
C LEU A 187 -5.23 17.71 3.22
N MET A 188 -6.03 18.12 4.20
CA MET A 188 -5.67 18.03 5.61
C MET A 188 -5.30 16.59 6.00
N ARG A 189 -6.11 15.59 5.60
CA ARG A 189 -5.82 14.17 5.84
C ARG A 189 -4.57 13.72 5.10
N VAL A 190 -4.42 14.14 3.84
CA VAL A 190 -3.24 13.82 3.03
C VAL A 190 -1.96 14.26 3.73
N LEU A 191 -1.92 15.49 4.25
CA LEU A 191 -0.74 16.05 4.92
C LEU A 191 -0.53 15.43 6.31
N GLN A 192 -1.59 15.22 7.09
CA GLN A 192 -1.46 14.65 8.43
C GLN A 192 -1.12 13.15 8.43
N PHE A 193 -1.47 12.40 7.40
CA PHE A 193 -1.08 10.99 7.24
C PHE A 193 0.23 10.80 6.47
N LEU A 194 0.76 11.84 5.82
CA LEU A 194 2.01 11.80 5.06
C LEU A 194 3.20 11.18 5.81
N PRO A 195 3.43 11.48 7.12
CA PRO A 195 4.56 10.91 7.85
C PRO A 195 4.57 9.38 7.88
N PHE A 196 3.41 8.73 7.88
CA PHE A 196 3.31 7.26 7.86
C PHE A 196 3.71 6.69 6.51
N PHE A 197 3.30 7.34 5.41
CA PHE A 197 3.72 6.94 4.08
C PHE A 197 5.23 7.08 3.90
N VAL A 198 5.77 8.24 4.29
CA VAL A 198 7.21 8.54 4.22
C VAL A 198 8.02 7.60 5.11
N LEU A 199 7.52 7.25 6.31
CA LEU A 199 8.12 6.22 7.14
C LEU A 199 8.16 4.87 6.40
N GLY A 200 7.05 4.48 5.77
CA GLY A 200 6.97 3.27 4.96
C GLY A 200 8.04 3.19 3.88
N LEU A 201 8.35 4.32 3.21
CA LEU A 201 9.44 4.41 2.22
C LEU A 201 10.82 4.09 2.82
N ARG A 202 11.03 4.32 4.12
CA ARG A 202 12.31 4.12 4.82
C ARG A 202 12.43 2.76 5.51
N LEU A 203 11.32 2.04 5.67
CA LEU A 203 11.35 0.71 6.27
C LEU A 203 12.05 -0.30 5.36
N ARG A 204 12.72 -1.26 6.00
CA ARG A 204 13.43 -2.38 5.37
C ARG A 204 12.86 -3.71 5.88
N PRO A 205 13.10 -4.84 5.19
CA PRO A 205 12.65 -6.15 5.64
C PRO A 205 13.08 -6.49 7.08
N GLU A 206 14.27 -6.01 7.49
CA GLU A 206 14.83 -6.26 8.82
C GLU A 206 13.96 -5.67 9.94
N HIS A 207 13.34 -4.50 9.72
CA HIS A 207 12.43 -3.88 10.70
C HIS A 207 11.21 -4.76 10.94
N PHE A 208 10.62 -5.33 9.89
CA PHE A 208 9.51 -6.28 10.03
C PHE A 208 9.97 -7.59 10.66
N ALA A 209 11.21 -8.05 10.36
CA ALA A 209 11.79 -9.22 10.99
C ALA A 209 11.99 -9.01 12.50
N TYR A 210 12.38 -7.80 12.92
CA TYR A 210 12.50 -7.43 14.33
C TYR A 210 11.16 -7.49 15.06
N LEU A 211 10.10 -6.88 14.50
CA LEU A 211 8.76 -6.90 15.08
C LEU A 211 8.23 -8.34 15.29
N ARG A 212 8.75 -9.28 14.52
CA ARG A 212 8.31 -10.68 14.56
C ARG A 212 8.99 -11.52 15.64
N ARG A 213 9.89 -10.96 16.46
CA ARG A 213 10.54 -11.67 17.57
C ARG A 213 9.53 -12.03 18.67
N ALA A 214 9.69 -13.18 19.31
CA ALA A 214 8.77 -13.66 20.33
C ALA A 214 8.59 -12.67 21.49
N TRP A 215 9.68 -12.09 21.96
CA TRP A 215 9.63 -11.10 23.06
C TRP A 215 8.83 -9.83 22.69
N VAL A 216 8.90 -9.38 21.41
CA VAL A 216 8.10 -8.24 20.95
C VAL A 216 6.59 -8.54 21.01
N ARG A 217 6.19 -9.76 20.65
CA ARG A 217 4.81 -10.21 20.78
C ARG A 217 4.34 -10.19 22.23
N VAL A 218 5.15 -10.72 23.14
CA VAL A 218 4.83 -10.74 24.56
C VAL A 218 4.73 -9.30 25.09
N ALA A 219 5.69 -8.45 24.76
CA ALA A 219 5.68 -7.04 25.15
C ALA A 219 4.52 -6.26 24.55
N ALA A 220 4.02 -6.65 23.37
CA ALA A 220 2.87 -6.00 22.74
C ALA A 220 1.57 -6.18 23.55
N LEU A 221 1.38 -7.27 24.28
CA LEU A 221 0.14 -7.52 25.04
C LEU A 221 -0.14 -6.46 26.11
N PRO A 222 0.78 -6.18 27.06
CA PRO A 222 0.55 -5.12 28.03
C PRO A 222 0.42 -3.74 27.38
N VAL A 223 1.14 -3.46 26.29
CA VAL A 223 1.02 -2.20 25.57
C VAL A 223 -0.37 -2.03 24.97
N LEU A 224 -0.92 -3.07 24.31
CA LEU A 224 -2.28 -3.03 23.75
C LEU A 224 -3.33 -2.89 24.86
N LEU A 225 -3.14 -3.56 26.00
CA LEU A 225 -4.05 -3.43 27.16
C LEU A 225 -4.02 -1.99 27.72
N VAL A 226 -2.84 -1.44 27.96
CA VAL A 226 -2.69 -0.05 28.43
C VAL A 226 -3.30 0.92 27.43
N ALA A 227 -3.06 0.74 26.14
CA ALA A 227 -3.64 1.59 25.10
C ALA A 227 -5.17 1.52 25.07
N LEU A 228 -5.77 0.34 25.29
CA LEU A 228 -7.21 0.18 25.39
C LEU A 228 -7.75 0.88 26.64
N LEU A 229 -7.07 0.79 27.78
CA LEU A 229 -7.43 1.52 29.00
C LEU A 229 -7.32 3.04 28.81
N VAL A 230 -6.26 3.50 28.11
CA VAL A 230 -6.11 4.93 27.75
C VAL A 230 -7.23 5.36 26.82
N ALA A 231 -7.58 4.56 25.80
CA ALA A 231 -8.72 4.84 24.92
C ALA A 231 -10.02 4.95 25.72
N TYR A 232 -10.29 4.02 26.63
CA TYR A 232 -11.47 4.06 27.50
C TYR A 232 -11.50 5.30 28.42
N TRP A 233 -10.33 5.69 28.95
CA TRP A 233 -10.21 6.89 29.76
C TRP A 233 -10.41 8.16 28.93
N SER A 234 -9.94 8.19 27.67
CA SER A 234 -9.98 9.37 26.79
C SER A 234 -11.37 9.69 26.24
N VAL A 235 -12.27 8.70 26.10
CA VAL A 235 -13.62 8.86 25.51
C VAL A 235 -14.35 10.11 26.00
N PRO A 236 -14.50 10.39 27.32
CA PRO A 236 -15.24 11.58 27.80
C PRO A 236 -14.37 12.86 27.82
N ARG A 237 -13.12 12.83 27.33
CA ARG A 237 -12.16 13.92 27.52
C ARG A 237 -11.57 14.46 26.23
N VAL A 238 -11.53 13.64 25.19
CA VAL A 238 -10.87 13.96 23.92
C VAL A 238 -11.84 13.71 22.79
N SER A 239 -12.06 14.71 21.95
CA SER A 239 -12.91 14.56 20.77
C SER A 239 -12.35 13.49 19.83
N THR A 240 -13.20 12.57 19.36
CA THR A 240 -12.87 11.58 18.34
C THR A 240 -12.53 12.21 17.00
N SER A 241 -12.90 13.49 16.77
CA SER A 241 -12.55 14.24 15.56
C SER A 241 -11.05 14.32 15.30
N TRP A 242 -10.22 14.29 16.35
CA TRP A 242 -8.77 14.21 16.21
C TRP A 242 -8.29 12.95 15.48
N LEU A 243 -9.01 11.84 15.60
CA LEU A 243 -8.67 10.57 14.94
C LEU A 243 -8.87 10.65 13.43
N PHE A 244 -9.81 11.46 12.97
CA PHE A 244 -10.10 11.63 11.54
C PHE A 244 -9.00 12.37 10.79
N ARG A 245 -8.20 13.19 11.51
CA ARG A 245 -7.11 13.99 10.94
C ARG A 245 -7.55 14.89 9.77
N SER A 246 -8.82 15.32 9.79
CA SER A 246 -9.41 16.18 8.78
C SER A 246 -9.62 17.61 9.24
N TYR A 247 -9.33 17.88 10.52
CA TYR A 247 -9.54 19.18 11.11
C TYR A 247 -8.24 19.76 11.66
N SER A 248 -8.13 21.09 11.61
CA SER A 248 -7.11 21.85 12.31
C SER A 248 -7.52 22.03 13.80
N ALA A 249 -6.56 22.43 14.63
CA ALA A 249 -6.85 22.75 16.03
C ALA A 249 -7.91 23.86 16.17
N ARG A 250 -7.87 24.90 15.31
CA ARG A 250 -8.84 25.99 15.33
C ARG A 250 -10.25 25.58 14.95
N GLU A 251 -10.39 24.68 14.00
CA GLU A 251 -11.71 24.12 13.61
C GLU A 251 -12.31 23.24 14.72
N LEU A 252 -11.46 22.70 15.60
CA LEU A 252 -11.87 21.98 16.81
C LEU A 252 -12.01 22.89 18.04
N GLU A 253 -11.94 24.23 17.86
CA GLU A 253 -12.01 25.23 18.91
C GLU A 253 -10.91 25.10 19.97
N GLU A 254 -9.77 24.54 19.58
CA GLU A 254 -8.63 24.29 20.45
C GLU A 254 -7.47 25.27 20.18
N PRO A 255 -6.59 25.53 21.15
CA PRO A 255 -5.39 26.33 20.95
C PRO A 255 -4.52 25.79 19.81
N VAL A 256 -3.94 26.67 18.99
CA VAL A 256 -3.18 26.29 17.79
C VAL A 256 -2.06 25.28 18.05
N TRP A 257 -1.35 25.42 19.17
CA TRP A 257 -0.27 24.52 19.55
C TRP A 257 -0.72 23.09 19.83
N THR A 258 -2.00 22.88 20.23
CA THR A 258 -2.55 21.54 20.45
C THR A 258 -2.59 20.73 19.17
N GLY A 259 -2.74 21.37 18.00
CA GLY A 259 -2.64 20.72 16.69
C GLY A 259 -1.32 19.99 16.51
N ALA A 260 -0.19 20.69 16.75
CA ALA A 260 1.12 20.06 16.66
C ALA A 260 1.34 18.96 17.71
N ALA A 261 0.91 19.23 18.97
CA ALA A 261 1.03 18.26 20.05
C ALA A 261 0.24 16.99 19.78
N MET A 262 -1.01 17.10 19.32
CA MET A 262 -1.88 15.96 18.97
C MET A 262 -1.35 15.22 17.75
N THR A 263 -0.82 15.92 16.74
CA THR A 263 -0.19 15.28 15.57
C THR A 263 0.98 14.39 16.00
N LEU A 264 1.87 14.88 16.85
CA LEU A 264 3.04 14.13 17.34
C LEU A 264 2.60 12.96 18.24
N LEU A 265 1.69 13.22 19.18
CA LEU A 265 1.15 12.18 20.09
C LEU A 265 0.49 11.06 19.31
N MET A 266 -0.40 11.39 18.37
CA MET A 266 -1.09 10.40 17.57
C MET A 266 -0.15 9.68 16.59
N PHE A 267 0.88 10.36 16.09
CA PHE A 267 1.90 9.68 15.29
C PHE A 267 2.64 8.63 16.13
N ALA A 268 3.10 8.99 17.33
CA ALA A 268 3.78 8.07 18.24
C ALA A 268 2.86 6.91 18.66
N ALA A 269 1.63 7.20 19.07
CA ALA A 269 0.64 6.18 19.44
C ALA A 269 0.37 5.21 18.28
N ALA A 270 0.12 5.72 17.08
CA ALA A 270 -0.12 4.90 15.89
C ALA A 270 1.07 4.01 15.52
N LEU A 271 2.31 4.50 15.69
CA LEU A 271 3.51 3.68 15.46
C LEU A 271 3.61 2.53 16.46
N VAL A 272 3.39 2.82 17.74
CA VAL A 272 3.44 1.78 18.79
C VAL A 272 2.36 0.75 18.58
N LEU A 273 1.10 1.18 18.39
CA LEU A 273 -0.04 0.28 18.18
C LEU A 273 0.08 -0.50 16.86
N GLY A 274 0.50 0.16 15.78
CA GLY A 274 0.76 -0.49 14.50
C GLY A 274 1.87 -1.53 14.58
N ALA A 275 2.94 -1.26 15.32
CA ALA A 275 4.01 -2.21 15.59
C ALA A 275 3.51 -3.42 16.40
N CYS A 276 2.71 -3.18 17.46
CA CYS A 276 2.07 -4.23 18.24
C CYS A 276 1.13 -5.09 17.38
N PHE A 277 0.30 -4.47 16.56
CA PHE A 277 -0.56 -5.17 15.60
C PHE A 277 0.27 -6.05 14.65
N LEU A 278 1.27 -5.48 13.98
CA LEU A 278 2.14 -6.21 13.05
C LEU A 278 2.93 -7.35 13.72
N ALA A 279 3.28 -7.22 14.99
CA ALA A 279 3.93 -8.28 15.74
C ALA A 279 3.06 -9.55 15.87
N TRP A 280 1.74 -9.39 15.92
CA TRP A 280 0.77 -10.48 16.04
C TRP A 280 0.26 -11.02 14.70
N VAL A 281 0.52 -10.34 13.60
CA VAL A 281 0.13 -10.83 12.25
C VAL A 281 0.82 -12.16 11.95
N PRO A 282 0.06 -13.21 11.56
CA PRO A 282 0.62 -14.50 11.16
C PRO A 282 1.52 -14.39 9.92
N ARG A 283 2.58 -15.20 9.90
CA ARG A 283 3.58 -15.20 8.80
C ARG A 283 3.39 -16.32 7.80
N ARG A 284 2.69 -17.36 8.22
CA ARG A 284 2.43 -18.54 7.39
C ARG A 284 1.22 -18.27 6.49
N ARG A 285 1.17 -19.00 5.39
CA ARG A 285 -0.03 -19.02 4.55
C ARG A 285 -1.20 -19.60 5.34
N LEU A 286 -2.28 -18.84 5.43
CA LEU A 286 -3.53 -19.20 6.06
C LEU A 286 -4.66 -19.01 5.03
N TRP A 287 -5.86 -19.47 5.35
CA TRP A 287 -7.04 -19.25 4.51
C TRP A 287 -7.25 -17.76 4.19
N MET A 288 -6.96 -16.87 5.14
CA MET A 288 -7.07 -15.41 4.99
C MET A 288 -6.03 -14.79 4.05
N THR A 289 -4.90 -15.45 3.80
CA THR A 289 -3.84 -14.92 2.92
C THR A 289 -4.34 -14.69 1.50
N ALA A 290 -5.22 -15.57 1.01
CA ALA A 290 -5.84 -15.42 -0.30
C ALA A 290 -6.75 -14.19 -0.38
N LEU A 291 -7.35 -13.78 0.74
CA LEU A 291 -8.21 -12.61 0.86
C LEU A 291 -7.43 -11.30 0.88
N GLY A 292 -6.16 -11.33 1.29
CA GLY A 292 -5.28 -10.16 1.30
C GLY A 292 -5.10 -9.50 -0.08
N ALA A 293 -5.25 -10.28 -1.15
CA ALA A 293 -5.27 -9.76 -2.51
C ALA A 293 -6.60 -9.08 -2.90
N GLY A 294 -7.67 -9.30 -2.12
CA GLY A 294 -9.01 -8.74 -2.33
C GLY A 294 -9.31 -7.49 -1.50
N THR A 295 -8.37 -7.02 -0.69
CA THR A 295 -8.63 -5.94 0.29
C THR A 295 -9.08 -4.62 -0.34
N LEU A 296 -8.67 -4.32 -1.59
CA LEU A 296 -9.17 -3.15 -2.31
C LEU A 296 -10.66 -3.26 -2.62
N TYR A 297 -11.14 -4.47 -2.95
CA TYR A 297 -12.56 -4.73 -3.18
C TYR A 297 -13.36 -4.62 -1.88
N GLY A 298 -12.87 -5.22 -0.80
CA GLY A 298 -13.45 -5.05 0.53
C GLY A 298 -13.52 -3.58 0.92
N TYR A 299 -12.45 -2.81 0.68
CA TYR A 299 -12.39 -1.38 0.95
C TYR A 299 -13.42 -0.57 0.16
N LEU A 300 -13.52 -0.77 -1.14
CA LEU A 300 -14.41 0.02 -1.99
C LEU A 300 -15.90 -0.33 -1.84
N LEU A 301 -16.20 -1.60 -1.54
CA LEU A 301 -17.57 -2.10 -1.55
C LEU A 301 -18.27 -2.07 -0.18
N HIS A 302 -17.54 -2.21 0.95
CA HIS A 302 -18.17 -2.32 2.28
C HIS A 302 -19.00 -1.09 2.65
N GLY A 303 -18.60 0.08 2.17
CA GLY A 303 -19.27 1.32 2.50
C GLY A 303 -20.69 1.40 1.96
N PHE A 304 -21.00 0.78 0.81
CA PHE A 304 -22.38 0.71 0.31
C PHE A 304 -23.30 -0.02 1.28
N PHE A 305 -22.83 -1.08 1.89
CA PHE A 305 -23.61 -1.84 2.88
C PHE A 305 -23.78 -1.09 4.17
N ILE A 306 -22.71 -0.49 4.72
CA ILE A 306 -22.77 0.24 5.99
C ILE A 306 -23.61 1.50 5.85
N ARG A 307 -23.39 2.30 4.80
CA ARG A 307 -24.21 3.51 4.54
C ARG A 307 -25.62 3.14 4.15
N GLY A 308 -25.81 2.08 3.33
CA GLY A 308 -27.12 1.59 2.96
C GLY A 308 -27.93 1.16 4.17
N ALA A 309 -27.35 0.41 5.09
CA ALA A 309 -28.01 0.03 6.34
C ALA A 309 -28.41 1.27 7.15
N ARG A 310 -27.53 2.29 7.24
CA ARG A 310 -27.82 3.55 7.93
C ARG A 310 -28.96 4.31 7.25
N TYR A 311 -28.91 4.53 5.95
CA TYR A 311 -29.91 5.31 5.21
C TYR A 311 -31.28 4.66 5.15
N LEU A 312 -31.33 3.34 5.26
CA LEU A 312 -32.59 2.57 5.31
C LEU A 312 -33.12 2.38 6.74
N GLY A 313 -32.59 3.10 7.74
CA GLY A 313 -33.04 3.00 9.12
C GLY A 313 -32.63 1.70 9.81
N GLY A 314 -31.69 0.94 9.23
CA GLY A 314 -31.28 -0.37 9.74
C GLY A 314 -30.64 -0.36 11.13
N TYR A 315 -30.28 0.79 11.68
CA TYR A 315 -29.72 0.96 13.02
C TYR A 315 -30.71 1.55 14.02
N GLU A 316 -31.95 1.83 13.62
CA GLU A 316 -32.98 2.45 14.46
C GLU A 316 -33.67 1.44 15.41
N ASP A 317 -33.51 0.13 15.16
CA ASP A 317 -34.06 -0.91 16.01
C ASP A 317 -33.37 -0.90 17.39
N PRO A 318 -34.13 -0.85 18.49
CA PRO A 318 -33.60 -0.88 19.88
C PRO A 318 -32.66 -2.08 20.15
N PHE A 319 -32.73 -3.13 19.35
CA PHE A 319 -31.81 -4.26 19.45
C PHE A 319 -30.34 -3.80 19.35
N PHE A 320 -30.03 -2.80 18.52
CA PHE A 320 -28.67 -2.31 18.31
C PHE A 320 -28.12 -1.49 19.48
N GLU A 321 -28.97 -1.04 20.39
CA GLU A 321 -28.54 -0.45 21.65
C GLU A 321 -28.11 -1.52 22.67
N THR A 322 -28.46 -2.79 22.44
CA THR A 322 -28.11 -3.90 23.32
C THR A 322 -26.68 -4.39 23.05
N GLN A 323 -26.07 -5.04 24.05
CA GLN A 323 -24.76 -5.69 23.87
C GLN A 323 -24.78 -6.77 22.76
N ALA A 324 -25.89 -7.51 22.65
CA ALA A 324 -26.06 -8.52 21.63
C ALA A 324 -26.08 -7.89 20.21
N GLY A 325 -26.81 -6.77 20.03
CA GLY A 325 -26.87 -6.03 18.78
C GLY A 325 -25.49 -5.48 18.37
N ARG A 326 -24.75 -4.90 19.30
CA ARG A 326 -23.38 -4.40 19.06
C ARG A 326 -22.43 -5.51 18.61
N ILE A 327 -22.51 -6.68 19.25
CA ILE A 327 -21.74 -7.87 18.82
C ILE A 327 -22.20 -8.34 17.45
N ALA A 328 -23.50 -8.39 17.19
CA ALA A 328 -24.06 -8.80 15.91
C ALA A 328 -23.57 -7.91 14.77
N VAL A 329 -23.59 -6.56 14.93
CA VAL A 329 -23.07 -5.61 13.94
C VAL A 329 -21.58 -5.82 13.70
N THR A 330 -20.79 -6.01 14.76
CA THR A 330 -19.35 -6.26 14.66
C THR A 330 -19.06 -7.53 13.85
N LEU A 331 -19.76 -8.64 14.15
CA LEU A 331 -19.59 -9.90 13.43
C LEU A 331 -20.10 -9.80 11.99
N ALA A 332 -21.23 -9.14 11.75
CA ALA A 332 -21.78 -8.93 10.42
C ALA A 332 -20.82 -8.11 9.55
N ALA A 333 -20.21 -7.04 10.07
CA ALA A 333 -19.22 -6.24 9.35
C ALA A 333 -17.95 -7.06 9.01
N ALA A 334 -17.45 -7.86 9.95
CA ALA A 334 -16.31 -8.73 9.73
C ALA A 334 -16.61 -9.81 8.67
N LEU A 335 -17.78 -10.44 8.72
CA LEU A 335 -18.23 -11.44 7.73
C LEU A 335 -18.44 -10.79 6.36
N LEU A 336 -19.08 -9.63 6.30
CA LEU A 336 -19.31 -8.87 5.08
C LEU A 336 -18.00 -8.57 4.36
N VAL A 337 -17.04 -7.92 5.04
CA VAL A 337 -15.77 -7.55 4.39
C VAL A 337 -14.96 -8.79 4.00
N THR A 338 -15.04 -9.86 4.77
CA THR A 338 -14.44 -11.15 4.42
C THR A 338 -15.03 -11.68 3.11
N ALA A 339 -16.36 -11.69 2.96
CA ALA A 339 -17.04 -12.07 1.73
C ALA A 339 -16.63 -11.18 0.55
N LEU A 340 -16.55 -9.86 0.75
CA LEU A 340 -16.17 -8.90 -0.28
C LEU A 340 -14.71 -9.06 -0.76
N CYS A 341 -13.83 -9.61 0.07
CA CYS A 341 -12.44 -9.90 -0.30
C CYS A 341 -12.28 -11.21 -1.11
N THR A 342 -13.35 -12.02 -1.29
CA THR A 342 -13.27 -13.33 -1.92
C THR A 342 -13.03 -13.29 -3.44
N PRO A 343 -12.47 -14.36 -4.03
CA PRO A 343 -12.23 -14.44 -5.47
C PRO A 343 -13.47 -14.25 -6.36
N PRO A 344 -14.68 -14.75 -6.01
CA PRO A 344 -15.88 -14.48 -6.81
C PRO A 344 -16.20 -12.99 -6.93
N VAL A 345 -16.18 -12.24 -5.82
CA VAL A 345 -16.43 -10.79 -5.80
C VAL A 345 -15.36 -10.06 -6.60
N ARG A 346 -14.09 -10.45 -6.46
CA ARG A 346 -12.99 -9.89 -7.27
C ARG A 346 -13.21 -10.11 -8.76
N ARG A 347 -13.69 -11.27 -9.18
CA ARG A 347 -13.98 -11.53 -10.61
C ARG A 347 -15.13 -10.65 -11.10
N ALA A 348 -16.21 -10.56 -10.31
CA ALA A 348 -17.41 -9.79 -10.65
C ALA A 348 -17.12 -8.28 -10.80
N PHE A 349 -16.32 -7.69 -9.89
CA PHE A 349 -16.06 -6.25 -9.86
C PHE A 349 -14.71 -5.84 -10.46
N ARG A 350 -13.98 -6.78 -11.08
CA ARG A 350 -12.64 -6.51 -11.63
C ARG A 350 -12.64 -5.40 -12.67
N PHE A 351 -13.68 -5.29 -13.47
CA PHE A 351 -13.76 -4.31 -14.55
C PHE A 351 -13.86 -2.85 -14.03
N VAL A 352 -14.38 -2.63 -12.82
CA VAL A 352 -14.47 -1.31 -12.19
C VAL A 352 -13.30 -1.02 -11.24
N VAL A 353 -12.78 -2.04 -10.57
CA VAL A 353 -11.71 -1.86 -9.57
C VAL A 353 -10.31 -1.94 -10.19
N GLU A 354 -10.13 -2.75 -11.23
CA GLU A 354 -8.86 -2.93 -11.95
C GLU A 354 -9.07 -2.80 -13.47
N PRO A 355 -9.51 -1.63 -13.98
CA PRO A 355 -9.84 -1.46 -15.39
C PRO A 355 -8.61 -1.64 -16.28
N ARG A 356 -8.75 -2.46 -17.33
CA ARG A 356 -7.70 -2.67 -18.32
C ARG A 356 -7.76 -1.58 -19.39
N MET A 357 -6.96 -0.54 -19.24
CA MET A 357 -6.94 0.61 -20.16
C MET A 357 -5.70 0.62 -21.10
N GLY A 358 -5.18 -0.56 -21.46
CA GLY A 358 -4.04 -0.68 -22.38
C GLY A 358 -4.32 -0.07 -23.78
N TRP A 359 -5.58 -0.02 -24.18
CA TRP A 359 -6.03 0.59 -25.45
C TRP A 359 -5.84 2.12 -25.48
N ALA A 360 -5.81 2.79 -24.32
CA ALA A 360 -5.65 4.23 -24.22
C ALA A 360 -4.16 4.67 -24.26
N LEU A 361 -3.21 3.75 -24.19
CA LEU A 361 -1.82 4.05 -24.44
C LEU A 361 -1.56 4.02 -25.95
N ARG A 362 -0.91 5.07 -26.46
CA ARG A 362 -0.31 4.98 -27.80
C ARG A 362 0.64 3.78 -27.78
N ALA A 363 0.47 2.84 -28.71
CA ALA A 363 1.48 1.83 -28.96
C ALA A 363 2.80 2.58 -29.11
N GLY A 364 3.76 2.31 -28.22
CA GLY A 364 5.05 3.01 -28.21
C GLY A 364 5.58 2.99 -29.61
N GLY A 365 5.90 4.15 -30.18
CA GLY A 365 6.31 4.31 -31.55
C GLY A 365 7.40 3.32 -31.89
N GLY A 366 7.02 2.27 -32.57
CA GLY A 366 7.92 1.49 -33.37
C GLY A 366 8.55 2.48 -34.35
N THR A 367 9.86 2.52 -34.35
CA THR A 367 10.75 3.20 -35.27
C THR A 367 10.03 3.58 -36.55
N GLY A 368 9.67 4.87 -36.70
CA GLY A 368 9.37 5.44 -37.99
C GLY A 368 10.60 5.31 -38.87
N PRO A 369 10.49 5.13 -40.20
CA PRO A 369 11.62 5.08 -41.12
C PRO A 369 12.30 6.46 -41.09
N GLY A 370 13.35 6.63 -40.29
CA GLY A 370 14.08 7.90 -40.17
C GLY A 370 14.83 8.14 -38.86
N SER A 371 14.78 7.26 -37.87
CA SER A 371 15.68 7.39 -36.71
C SER A 371 17.11 7.01 -37.11
N PRO A 372 18.13 7.87 -36.89
CA PRO A 372 19.51 7.50 -37.18
C PRO A 372 19.90 6.30 -36.33
N THR A 373 20.22 5.22 -37.00
CA THR A 373 20.82 4.04 -36.39
C THR A 373 22.16 4.46 -35.81
N TYR A 374 22.25 4.66 -34.50
CA TYR A 374 23.56 4.65 -33.84
C TYR A 374 24.10 3.22 -33.98
N ALA A 375 24.98 3.03 -34.94
CA ALA A 375 25.75 1.82 -35.09
C ALA A 375 26.54 1.59 -33.78
N GLN A 376 26.26 0.52 -33.10
CA GLN A 376 27.15 0.02 -32.06
C GLN A 376 28.48 -0.31 -32.73
N PRO A 377 29.64 0.07 -32.16
CA PRO A 377 30.94 -0.37 -32.69
C PRO A 377 30.99 -1.90 -32.66
N SER A 378 31.24 -2.51 -33.81
CA SER A 378 31.42 -3.96 -33.94
C SER A 378 32.64 -4.38 -33.13
N GLU A 379 32.48 -5.37 -32.26
CA GLU A 379 33.52 -6.03 -31.45
C GLU A 379 34.60 -6.76 -32.24
N LYS A 380 34.78 -6.45 -33.55
CA LYS A 380 35.74 -7.12 -34.39
C LYS A 380 37.17 -6.50 -34.48
N ASN A 381 37.42 -5.40 -33.74
CA ASN A 381 38.76 -4.76 -33.76
C ASN A 381 39.57 -4.96 -32.48
N SER A 382 39.23 -5.91 -31.60
CA SER A 382 39.99 -6.18 -30.37
C SER A 382 41.07 -7.25 -30.51
N GLU A 383 41.11 -8.00 -31.62
CA GLU A 383 42.10 -9.06 -31.81
C GLU A 383 43.34 -8.66 -32.65
N GLU A 384 43.31 -7.52 -33.35
CA GLU A 384 44.44 -7.14 -34.26
C GLU A 384 45.46 -6.19 -33.59
N ASN A 385 45.25 -5.77 -32.33
CA ASN A 385 46.18 -4.87 -31.63
C ASN A 385 47.02 -5.53 -30.53
N SER A 386 46.98 -6.88 -30.43
CA SER A 386 47.78 -7.65 -29.45
C SER A 386 49.14 -8.11 -29.98
N GLU A 387 49.48 -7.88 -31.27
CA GLU A 387 50.71 -8.38 -31.87
C GLU A 387 51.82 -7.34 -32.11
N ARG A 388 51.68 -6.10 -31.63
CA ARG A 388 52.76 -5.10 -31.77
C ARG A 388 53.13 -4.45 -30.44
N GLN A 389 53.84 -5.19 -29.57
CA GLN A 389 54.73 -4.61 -28.56
C GLN A 389 56.14 -5.17 -28.72
N PRO A 390 57.18 -4.30 -28.87
CA PRO A 390 58.57 -4.74 -28.99
C PRO A 390 59.09 -5.24 -27.64
N ARG A 391 59.82 -6.33 -27.71
CA ARG A 391 60.71 -6.81 -26.64
C ARG A 391 61.82 -5.77 -26.42
N GLU A 392 61.95 -5.27 -25.20
CA GLU A 392 63.19 -4.69 -24.70
C GLU A 392 63.44 -5.04 -23.21
N LEU A 393 64.48 -5.81 -23.07
CA LEU A 393 65.60 -5.76 -22.09
C LEU A 393 65.34 -6.17 -20.65
N GLN A 394 65.75 -7.40 -20.40
CA GLN A 394 66.08 -7.91 -19.06
C GLN A 394 67.39 -7.24 -18.56
N GLY A 395 67.43 -6.80 -17.33
CA GLY A 395 68.63 -6.46 -16.56
C GLY A 395 68.42 -6.77 -15.06
N PRO A 396 69.43 -7.08 -14.27
CA PRO A 396 69.41 -8.22 -13.37
C PRO A 396 69.12 -7.91 -11.88
N ALA A 397 68.88 -9.01 -11.18
CA ALA A 397 68.63 -9.16 -9.75
C ALA A 397 69.65 -8.46 -8.81
N HIS A 398 69.16 -7.89 -7.74
CA HIS A 398 69.95 -7.73 -6.51
C HIS A 398 69.11 -8.13 -5.28
N ARG A 399 69.62 -9.12 -4.57
CA ARG A 399 69.23 -9.61 -3.24
C ARG A 399 70.15 -8.97 -2.17
N PRO A 400 70.01 -9.24 -0.90
CA PRO A 400 69.19 -8.54 0.09
C PRO A 400 70.06 -7.93 1.24
N GLY A 401 69.51 -7.00 2.00
CA GLY A 401 70.13 -6.43 3.22
C GLY A 401 69.22 -6.48 4.42
N ARG A 402 69.58 -7.33 5.35
CA ARG A 402 69.06 -7.57 6.72
C ARG A 402 69.66 -6.52 7.69
N ARG A 403 68.95 -6.26 8.76
CA ARG A 403 69.29 -5.70 10.09
C ARG A 403 68.46 -4.46 10.40
N ASP A 404 67.83 -4.41 11.46
CA ASP A 404 67.93 -4.68 12.87
C ASP A 404 67.59 -3.44 13.69
N ARG A 405 66.76 -3.60 14.70
CA ARG A 405 66.69 -2.95 16.01
C ARG A 405 66.39 -1.44 16.18
N GLY A 406 65.46 -1.26 17.07
CA GLY A 406 65.55 -0.31 18.19
C GLY A 406 64.47 0.77 18.16
N GLY A 407 63.47 0.69 18.98
CA GLY A 407 63.42 1.16 20.35
C GLY A 407 63.09 2.63 20.48
N ARG A 408 61.89 2.94 20.85
CA ARG A 408 61.38 3.67 22.02
C ARG A 408 59.87 3.90 21.90
#